data_f766238ad318de89afec4340f4b0d37c
#
_entry.id   f766238ad318de89afec4340f4b0d37c
#
_cell.length_a   1.000
_cell.length_b   1.000
_cell.length_c   1.000
_cell.angle_alpha   90.00
_cell.angle_beta   90.00
_cell.angle_gamma   90.00
#
_symmetry.space_group_name_H-M   'P 1'
#
loop_
_entity.id
_entity.type
_entity.pdbx_description
1 polymer ?
#
loop_
_entity_poly.entity_id
_entity_poly.type
_entity_poly.pdbx_seq_one_letter_code
_entity_poly.pdbx_strand_id
1 'polypeptide(L)'
;VFMGVRFISYLYDIMDRELKLFFNSWIVWHYTQGMGKTKGFSPRHDDILAFNKGKDFTFNLDDVKVPQKFYRERNNMRGANPGDVWQFSHVHYSNPNRQDHPTQKPEGIIERIVLASSNTGDVVLDPFSGSGTTLRVCQQLERKAIGFELNPEYVEMTNQRLSEPFTGFDSVDPRMERVPNDLRRSDIRKEYLENHVKWFLKNHENALEVFKKAVKEKYGDDIWLDTSQSNKQGGLF
;
A
#
# COMPACT_ATOMS: atom_id res chain seq x y z
N VAL A 1 13.43 1.38 -6.16
CA VAL A 1 14.46 0.54 -5.51
C VAL A 1 14.44 0.77 -4.01
N PHE A 2 14.41 -0.32 -3.21
CA PHE A 2 14.56 -0.26 -1.76
C PHE A 2 16.03 -0.20 -1.37
N MET A 3 16.37 0.67 -0.43
CA MET A 3 17.75 0.80 0.03
C MET A 3 17.81 1.28 1.49
N GLY A 4 18.73 0.72 2.25
CA GLY A 4 19.00 1.20 3.60
C GLY A 4 19.78 2.52 3.61
N VAL A 5 19.61 3.30 4.68
CA VAL A 5 20.15 4.67 4.87
C VAL A 5 21.64 4.84 4.57
N ARG A 6 22.45 3.78 4.70
CA ARG A 6 23.91 3.89 4.47
C ARG A 6 24.30 4.06 3.00
N PHE A 7 23.48 3.55 2.08
CA PHE A 7 23.81 3.48 0.65
C PHE A 7 22.86 4.24 -0.25
N ILE A 8 21.79 4.77 0.29
CA ILE A 8 20.74 5.44 -0.49
C ILE A 8 21.25 6.63 -1.29
N SER A 9 22.17 7.43 -0.71
CA SER A 9 22.76 8.59 -1.39
C SER A 9 23.65 8.19 -2.57
N TYR A 10 24.42 7.11 -2.43
CA TYR A 10 25.23 6.59 -3.54
C TYR A 10 24.34 6.07 -4.68
N LEU A 11 23.28 5.34 -4.32
CA LEU A 11 22.37 4.85 -5.32
C LEU A 11 21.64 6.00 -6.04
N TYR A 12 21.25 7.03 -5.29
CA TYR A 12 20.66 8.23 -5.88
C TYR A 12 21.61 8.87 -6.91
N ASP A 13 22.87 9.10 -6.54
CA ASP A 13 23.87 9.70 -7.43
C ASP A 13 24.09 8.87 -8.70
N ILE A 14 24.16 7.55 -8.60
CA ILE A 14 24.29 6.66 -9.75
C ILE A 14 23.08 6.79 -10.67
N MET A 15 21.87 6.73 -10.11
CA MET A 15 20.64 6.76 -10.91
C MET A 15 20.42 8.12 -11.59
N ASP A 16 20.71 9.21 -10.87
CA ASP A 16 20.52 10.57 -11.37
C ASP A 16 21.64 10.99 -12.32
N ARG A 17 22.92 10.86 -11.92
CA ARG A 17 24.06 11.43 -12.63
C ARG A 17 24.67 10.51 -13.65
N GLU A 18 24.82 9.23 -13.33
CA GLU A 18 25.45 8.28 -14.25
C GLU A 18 24.44 7.70 -15.24
N LEU A 19 23.31 7.20 -14.75
CA LEU A 19 22.27 6.60 -15.59
C LEU A 19 21.32 7.65 -16.20
N LYS A 20 21.36 8.90 -15.72
CA LYS A 20 20.54 10.03 -16.18
C LYS A 20 19.05 9.72 -16.20
N LEU A 21 18.59 9.02 -15.18
CA LEU A 21 17.18 8.73 -14.98
C LEU A 21 16.48 9.96 -14.38
N PHE A 22 15.20 10.10 -14.67
CA PHE A 22 14.40 11.20 -14.11
C PHE A 22 13.95 10.86 -12.71
N PHE A 23 14.38 11.63 -11.72
CA PHE A 23 13.94 11.51 -10.35
C PHE A 23 12.44 11.79 -10.25
N ASN A 24 11.72 10.91 -9.56
CA ASN A 24 10.29 11.05 -9.28
C ASN A 24 10.04 11.30 -7.79
N SER A 25 10.43 10.36 -6.94
CA SER A 25 10.14 10.46 -5.51
C SER A 25 11.18 9.73 -4.67
N TRP A 26 11.44 10.30 -3.50
CA TRP A 26 12.14 9.63 -2.43
C TRP A 26 11.12 9.31 -1.34
N ILE A 27 10.78 8.05 -1.20
CA ILE A 27 9.73 7.58 -0.32
C ILE A 27 10.36 7.00 0.93
N VAL A 28 9.88 7.41 2.10
CA VAL A 28 10.26 6.88 3.40
C VAL A 28 9.24 5.82 3.80
N TRP A 29 9.67 4.57 3.85
CA TRP A 29 8.86 3.50 4.42
C TRP A 29 9.10 3.41 5.92
N HIS A 30 8.18 3.99 6.69
CA HIS A 30 8.21 3.97 8.15
C HIS A 30 7.56 2.70 8.71
N TYR A 31 8.20 2.13 9.73
CA TYR A 31 7.71 0.99 10.50
C TYR A 31 8.02 1.15 11.99
N THR A 32 7.23 0.49 12.84
CA THR A 32 7.37 0.61 14.31
C THR A 32 8.29 -0.46 14.91
N GLN A 33 8.49 -1.57 14.21
CA GLN A 33 9.30 -2.70 14.66
C GLN A 33 10.80 -2.42 14.51
N GLY A 34 11.59 -3.18 15.23
CA GLY A 34 13.05 -3.17 15.15
C GLY A 34 13.73 -3.03 16.51
N MET A 35 15.01 -3.38 16.57
CA MET A 35 15.79 -3.31 17.80
C MET A 35 16.04 -1.86 18.21
N GLY A 36 15.95 -1.59 19.51
CA GLY A 36 16.28 -0.30 20.08
C GLY A 36 17.79 -0.08 20.16
N LYS A 37 18.23 1.17 20.06
CA LYS A 37 19.60 1.59 20.40
C LYS A 37 19.63 2.15 21.82
N THR A 38 20.69 1.88 22.54
CA THR A 38 20.93 2.46 23.86
C THR A 38 21.56 3.85 23.79
N LYS A 39 22.27 4.13 22.69
CA LYS A 39 22.85 5.44 22.39
C LYS A 39 22.47 5.85 20.97
N GLY A 40 21.75 6.96 20.83
CA GLY A 40 21.23 7.49 19.58
C GLY A 40 19.83 6.99 19.23
N PHE A 41 19.28 7.52 18.15
CA PHE A 41 17.95 7.16 17.66
C PHE A 41 17.97 5.82 16.94
N SER A 42 16.96 4.97 17.21
CA SER A 42 16.78 3.69 16.52
C SER A 42 16.23 3.91 15.13
N PRO A 43 16.78 3.27 14.09
CA PRO A 43 16.21 3.35 12.75
C PRO A 43 14.80 2.73 12.75
N ARG A 44 13.88 3.39 12.09
CA ARG A 44 12.48 2.98 11.95
C ARG A 44 11.96 3.20 10.54
N HIS A 45 12.85 3.23 9.56
CA HIS A 45 12.50 3.36 8.15
C HIS A 45 13.53 2.71 7.25
N ASP A 46 13.07 2.33 6.09
CA ASP A 46 13.88 2.12 4.89
C ASP A 46 13.43 3.13 3.83
N ASP A 47 14.31 3.39 2.87
CA ASP A 47 14.07 4.33 1.80
C ASP A 47 13.75 3.62 0.49
N ILE A 48 12.88 4.23 -0.31
CA ILE A 48 12.50 3.74 -1.63
C ILE A 48 12.73 4.87 -2.63
N LEU A 49 13.63 4.69 -3.58
CA LEU A 49 13.84 5.63 -4.67
C LEU A 49 12.97 5.25 -5.88
N ALA A 50 12.20 6.21 -6.37
CA ALA A 50 11.46 6.11 -7.61
C ALA A 50 12.10 6.99 -8.68
N PHE A 51 12.46 6.38 -9.80
CA PHE A 51 13.01 7.03 -10.97
C PHE A 51 12.28 6.56 -12.22
N ASN A 52 12.21 7.41 -13.23
CA ASN A 52 11.63 7.11 -14.54
C ASN A 52 12.69 7.19 -15.62
N LYS A 53 12.53 6.39 -16.69
CA LYS A 53 13.43 6.44 -17.85
C LYS A 53 13.25 7.71 -18.68
N GLY A 54 12.07 8.30 -18.63
CA GLY A 54 11.71 9.50 -19.37
C GLY A 54 10.65 10.32 -18.65
N LYS A 55 10.23 11.42 -19.28
CA LYS A 55 9.18 12.29 -18.74
C LYS A 55 7.79 11.67 -18.87
N ASP A 56 7.59 10.84 -19.88
CA ASP A 56 6.34 10.10 -20.07
C ASP A 56 6.44 8.76 -19.34
N PHE A 57 5.63 8.59 -18.29
CA PHE A 57 5.59 7.40 -17.48
C PHE A 57 4.19 7.15 -16.93
N THR A 58 3.89 5.91 -16.62
CA THR A 58 2.64 5.52 -15.98
C THR A 58 2.64 5.92 -14.50
N PHE A 59 1.62 6.67 -14.07
CA PHE A 59 1.35 6.92 -12.65
C PHE A 59 -0.15 6.95 -12.40
N ASN A 60 -0.67 5.82 -11.91
CA ASN A 60 -2.09 5.60 -11.68
C ASN A 60 -2.47 6.08 -10.27
N LEU A 61 -2.56 7.40 -10.07
CA LEU A 61 -2.86 7.99 -8.77
C LEU A 61 -4.18 7.47 -8.19
N ASP A 62 -5.20 7.31 -9.02
CA ASP A 62 -6.52 6.87 -8.58
C ASP A 62 -6.52 5.45 -7.99
N ASP A 63 -5.57 4.60 -8.40
CA ASP A 63 -5.45 3.23 -7.92
C ASP A 63 -4.78 3.11 -6.53
N VAL A 64 -4.11 4.19 -6.10
CA VAL A 64 -3.32 4.18 -4.86
C VAL A 64 -3.73 5.22 -3.83
N LYS A 65 -4.84 5.93 -4.08
CA LYS A 65 -5.36 6.91 -3.12
C LYS A 65 -5.65 6.26 -1.77
N VAL A 66 -5.39 7.02 -0.72
CA VAL A 66 -5.66 6.65 0.68
C VAL A 66 -6.77 7.50 1.27
N PRO A 67 -7.43 7.06 2.36
CA PRO A 67 -8.42 7.87 3.05
C PRO A 67 -7.84 9.22 3.47
N GLN A 68 -8.63 10.26 3.36
CA GLN A 68 -8.21 11.57 3.81
C GLN A 68 -8.08 11.63 5.31
N LYS A 69 -7.01 12.26 5.80
CA LYS A 69 -6.79 12.44 7.25
C LYS A 69 -7.86 13.31 7.91
N PHE A 70 -8.33 14.33 7.17
CA PHE A 70 -9.36 15.25 7.65
C PHE A 70 -10.43 15.40 6.57
N TYR A 71 -11.65 14.99 6.87
CA TYR A 71 -12.77 15.20 5.99
C TYR A 71 -13.37 16.59 6.22
N ARG A 72 -13.57 17.32 5.12
CA ARG A 72 -14.27 18.61 5.07
C ARG A 72 -15.22 18.57 3.88
N GLU A 73 -16.23 19.44 3.85
CA GLU A 73 -17.21 19.52 2.74
C GLU A 73 -16.56 19.58 1.35
N ARG A 74 -15.45 20.30 1.23
CA ARG A 74 -14.69 20.45 -0.02
C ARG A 74 -13.81 19.26 -0.40
N ASN A 75 -13.66 18.28 0.48
CA ASN A 75 -12.74 17.17 0.25
C ASN A 75 -13.31 16.20 -0.78
N ASN A 76 -12.41 15.66 -1.61
CA ASN A 76 -12.78 14.61 -2.55
C ASN A 76 -12.91 13.28 -1.82
N MET A 77 -14.09 12.66 -1.87
CA MET A 77 -14.34 11.34 -1.29
C MET A 77 -13.52 10.21 -1.92
N ARG A 78 -12.95 10.42 -3.10
CA ARG A 78 -12.03 9.47 -3.74
C ARG A 78 -10.67 9.37 -3.04
N GLY A 79 -10.49 10.06 -1.92
CA GLY A 79 -9.26 10.03 -1.13
C GLY A 79 -8.19 11.02 -1.59
N ALA A 80 -7.03 10.90 -1.01
CA ALA A 80 -5.87 11.74 -1.21
C ALA A 80 -4.68 10.95 -1.76
N ASN A 81 -3.73 11.64 -2.37
CA ASN A 81 -2.42 11.09 -2.65
C ASN A 81 -1.76 10.61 -1.35
N PRO A 82 -1.22 9.38 -1.29
CA PRO A 82 -0.60 8.83 -0.09
C PRO A 82 0.64 9.61 0.38
N GLY A 83 1.17 10.52 -0.45
CA GLY A 83 2.42 11.21 -0.15
C GLY A 83 3.64 10.29 -0.25
N ASP A 84 4.75 10.73 0.33
CA ASP A 84 6.05 10.08 0.27
C ASP A 84 6.51 9.49 1.62
N VAL A 85 5.67 9.53 2.65
CA VAL A 85 5.92 8.85 3.92
C VAL A 85 4.86 7.76 4.10
N TRP A 86 5.28 6.50 3.93
CA TRP A 86 4.41 5.34 3.98
C TRP A 86 4.59 4.56 5.26
N GLN A 87 3.50 4.22 5.91
CA GLN A 87 3.53 3.41 7.12
C GLN A 87 3.01 2.00 6.83
N PHE A 88 3.92 1.03 6.80
CA PHE A 88 3.61 -0.39 6.68
C PHE A 88 4.44 -1.16 7.71
N SER A 89 3.81 -2.11 8.38
CA SER A 89 4.54 -3.01 9.27
C SER A 89 5.46 -3.94 8.48
N HIS A 90 6.58 -4.34 9.07
CA HIS A 90 7.35 -5.47 8.56
C HIS A 90 6.51 -6.75 8.60
N VAL A 91 6.83 -7.70 7.76
CA VAL A 91 6.26 -9.05 7.85
C VAL A 91 6.77 -9.71 9.12
N HIS A 92 5.94 -9.65 10.17
CA HIS A 92 6.26 -10.18 11.49
C HIS A 92 6.29 -11.72 11.47
N TYR A 93 7.02 -12.34 12.41
CA TYR A 93 7.10 -13.81 12.51
C TYR A 93 5.74 -14.49 12.74
N SER A 94 4.76 -13.77 13.30
CA SER A 94 3.39 -14.28 13.47
C SER A 94 2.48 -14.08 12.24
N ASN A 95 2.97 -13.45 11.19
CA ASN A 95 2.19 -13.26 9.97
C ASN A 95 2.12 -14.59 9.21
N PRO A 96 0.92 -15.10 8.87
CA PRO A 96 0.77 -16.37 8.16
C PRO A 96 1.42 -16.35 6.76
N ASN A 97 1.58 -15.19 6.15
CA ASN A 97 2.21 -15.04 4.83
C ASN A 97 3.74 -14.89 4.91
N ARG A 98 4.32 -15.00 6.13
CA ARG A 98 5.76 -14.92 6.30
C ARG A 98 6.44 -16.15 5.71
N GLN A 99 7.44 -15.87 4.88
CA GLN A 99 8.36 -16.87 4.34
C GLN A 99 9.65 -16.90 5.18
N ASP A 100 10.40 -17.96 5.10
CA ASP A 100 11.72 -18.05 5.73
C ASP A 100 12.77 -17.28 4.93
N HIS A 101 12.56 -15.96 4.87
CA HIS A 101 13.42 -14.99 4.20
C HIS A 101 13.66 -13.79 5.12
N PRO A 102 14.91 -13.37 5.37
CA PRO A 102 15.24 -12.38 6.40
C PRO A 102 14.68 -10.98 6.11
N THR A 103 14.52 -10.63 4.86
CA THR A 103 14.14 -9.28 4.41
C THR A 103 12.90 -9.26 3.52
N GLN A 104 11.97 -10.20 3.73
CA GLN A 104 10.72 -10.23 3.01
C GLN A 104 10.02 -8.86 3.11
N LYS A 105 9.59 -8.33 1.96
CA LYS A 105 8.82 -7.08 1.90
C LYS A 105 7.34 -7.34 2.10
N PRO A 106 6.61 -6.44 2.79
CA PRO A 106 5.15 -6.52 2.88
C PRO A 106 4.49 -6.42 1.49
N GLU A 107 3.50 -7.27 1.24
CA GLU A 107 2.78 -7.27 -0.03
C GLU A 107 2.09 -5.92 -0.31
N GLY A 108 1.51 -5.28 0.72
CA GLY A 108 0.82 -3.99 0.56
C GLY A 108 1.70 -2.84 0.05
N ILE A 109 3.00 -2.82 0.39
CA ILE A 109 3.94 -1.84 -0.20
C ILE A 109 4.15 -2.12 -1.69
N ILE A 110 4.37 -3.39 -2.04
CA ILE A 110 4.60 -3.80 -3.42
C ILE A 110 3.33 -3.61 -4.25
N GLU A 111 2.16 -3.93 -3.69
CA GLU A 111 0.86 -3.64 -4.31
C GLU A 111 0.75 -2.16 -4.70
N ARG A 112 1.03 -1.25 -3.77
CA ARG A 112 0.98 0.19 -4.04
C ARG A 112 1.93 0.61 -5.15
N ILE A 113 3.16 0.10 -5.15
CA ILE A 113 4.15 0.39 -6.18
C ILE A 113 3.69 -0.12 -7.54
N VAL A 114 3.24 -1.37 -7.62
CA VAL A 114 2.81 -2.01 -8.88
C VAL A 114 1.57 -1.32 -9.43
N LEU A 115 0.57 -1.04 -8.60
CA LEU A 115 -0.64 -0.32 -9.02
C LEU A 115 -0.31 1.08 -9.53
N ALA A 116 0.53 1.84 -8.83
CA ALA A 116 0.89 3.19 -9.23
C ALA A 116 1.66 3.23 -10.56
N SER A 117 2.53 2.25 -10.81
CA SER A 117 3.54 2.35 -11.87
C SER A 117 3.32 1.40 -13.05
N SER A 118 2.22 0.65 -13.08
CA SER A 118 1.93 -0.30 -14.17
C SER A 118 0.44 -0.47 -14.41
N ASN A 119 0.09 -0.95 -15.59
CA ASN A 119 -1.27 -1.33 -15.98
C ASN A 119 -1.41 -2.86 -16.03
N THR A 120 -2.64 -3.36 -16.02
CA THR A 120 -2.94 -4.78 -16.25
C THR A 120 -2.26 -5.27 -17.55
N GLY A 121 -1.58 -6.40 -17.46
CA GLY A 121 -0.84 -6.99 -18.60
C GLY A 121 0.58 -6.49 -18.79
N ASP A 122 0.99 -5.41 -18.13
CA ASP A 122 2.36 -4.90 -18.16
C ASP A 122 3.36 -5.91 -17.57
N VAL A 123 4.63 -5.77 -17.92
CA VAL A 123 5.72 -6.61 -17.41
C VAL A 123 6.46 -5.88 -16.30
N VAL A 124 6.56 -6.53 -15.15
CA VAL A 124 7.33 -6.06 -13.99
C VAL A 124 8.58 -6.93 -13.85
N LEU A 125 9.74 -6.29 -13.75
CA LEU A 125 11.02 -6.96 -13.52
C LEU A 125 11.50 -6.72 -12.09
N ASP A 126 11.81 -7.80 -11.37
CA ASP A 126 12.49 -7.77 -10.07
C ASP A 126 13.84 -8.51 -10.17
N PRO A 127 14.96 -7.78 -10.27
CA PRO A 127 16.27 -8.40 -10.42
C PRO A 127 16.81 -9.02 -9.10
N PHE A 128 16.11 -8.85 -7.97
CA PHE A 128 16.47 -9.39 -6.66
C PHE A 128 15.23 -9.89 -5.95
N SER A 129 14.56 -10.90 -6.53
CA SER A 129 13.19 -11.26 -6.16
C SER A 129 13.06 -11.88 -4.76
N GLY A 130 14.14 -12.42 -4.19
CA GLY A 130 14.17 -12.97 -2.83
C GLY A 130 13.04 -13.96 -2.56
N SER A 131 12.13 -13.61 -1.64
CA SER A 131 10.95 -14.41 -1.30
C SER A 131 9.79 -14.30 -2.31
N GLY A 132 9.98 -13.68 -3.46
CA GLY A 132 9.00 -13.57 -4.55
C GLY A 132 7.82 -12.65 -4.29
N THR A 133 7.93 -11.70 -3.36
CA THR A 133 6.80 -10.80 -3.03
C THR A 133 6.33 -10.01 -4.25
N THR A 134 7.25 -9.48 -5.06
CA THR A 134 6.91 -8.76 -6.29
C THR A 134 6.16 -9.65 -7.29
N LEU A 135 6.64 -10.88 -7.48
CA LEU A 135 6.03 -11.84 -8.40
C LEU A 135 4.61 -12.22 -7.95
N ARG A 136 4.47 -12.49 -6.64
CA ARG A 136 3.18 -12.82 -6.04
C ARG A 136 2.15 -11.69 -6.23
N VAL A 137 2.54 -10.45 -5.93
CA VAL A 137 1.68 -9.28 -6.09
C VAL A 137 1.32 -9.05 -7.56
N CYS A 138 2.28 -9.18 -8.48
CA CYS A 138 2.03 -9.05 -9.91
C CYS A 138 1.03 -10.08 -10.42
N GLN A 139 1.16 -11.35 -9.99
CA GLN A 139 0.22 -12.41 -10.32
C GLN A 139 -1.20 -12.04 -9.90
N GLN A 140 -1.39 -11.52 -8.69
CA GLN A 140 -2.71 -11.17 -8.16
C GLN A 140 -3.31 -9.92 -8.83
N LEU A 141 -2.46 -9.04 -9.31
CA LEU A 141 -2.87 -7.81 -10.01
C LEU A 141 -2.91 -7.97 -11.53
N GLU A 142 -2.76 -9.19 -12.06
CA GLU A 142 -2.78 -9.48 -13.49
C GLU A 142 -1.68 -8.77 -14.28
N ARG A 143 -0.49 -8.60 -13.65
CA ARG A 143 0.74 -8.17 -14.31
C ARG A 143 1.61 -9.38 -14.59
N LYS A 144 2.35 -9.34 -15.70
CA LYS A 144 3.41 -10.32 -15.96
C LYS A 144 4.62 -9.99 -15.08
N ALA A 145 5.28 -10.99 -14.53
CA ALA A 145 6.47 -10.75 -13.71
C ALA A 145 7.65 -11.60 -14.18
N ILE A 146 8.83 -11.00 -14.09
CA ILE A 146 10.13 -11.67 -14.30
C ILE A 146 10.94 -11.41 -13.04
N GLY A 147 11.36 -12.46 -12.34
CA GLY A 147 12.21 -12.37 -11.16
C GLY A 147 13.54 -13.05 -11.38
N PHE A 148 14.61 -12.48 -10.81
CA PHE A 148 15.91 -13.13 -10.72
C PHE A 148 16.27 -13.32 -9.25
N GLU A 149 16.74 -14.52 -8.92
CA GLU A 149 17.20 -14.89 -7.59
C GLU A 149 18.37 -15.88 -7.73
N LEU A 150 19.44 -15.65 -6.96
CA LEU A 150 20.64 -16.50 -7.01
C LEU A 150 20.55 -17.70 -6.09
N ASN A 151 19.80 -17.58 -4.97
CA ASN A 151 19.66 -18.70 -4.03
C ASN A 151 18.56 -19.64 -4.51
N PRO A 152 18.90 -20.90 -4.85
CA PRO A 152 17.92 -21.87 -5.34
C PRO A 152 16.82 -22.18 -4.31
N GLU A 153 17.09 -22.09 -3.01
CA GLU A 153 16.08 -22.29 -1.96
C GLU A 153 15.03 -21.18 -2.00
N TYR A 154 15.43 -19.94 -2.28
CA TYR A 154 14.49 -18.85 -2.44
C TYR A 154 13.71 -18.91 -3.76
N VAL A 155 14.31 -19.45 -4.82
CA VAL A 155 13.59 -19.75 -6.05
C VAL A 155 12.49 -20.77 -5.81
N GLU A 156 12.80 -21.88 -5.10
CA GLU A 156 11.82 -22.91 -4.78
C GLU A 156 10.71 -22.37 -3.86
N MET A 157 11.07 -21.61 -2.82
CA MET A 157 10.13 -20.90 -1.96
C MET A 157 9.18 -20.00 -2.75
N THR A 158 9.71 -19.25 -3.72
CA THR A 158 8.91 -18.38 -4.59
C THR A 158 7.94 -19.21 -5.44
N ASN A 159 8.39 -20.30 -6.06
CA ASN A 159 7.55 -21.17 -6.88
C ASN A 159 6.42 -21.80 -6.06
N GLN A 160 6.71 -22.27 -4.85
CA GLN A 160 5.71 -22.78 -3.93
C GLN A 160 4.67 -21.70 -3.60
N ARG A 161 5.13 -20.52 -3.20
CA ARG A 161 4.26 -19.38 -2.85
C ARG A 161 3.34 -18.95 -4.00
N LEU A 162 3.84 -18.98 -5.24
CA LEU A 162 3.04 -18.66 -6.43
C LEU A 162 1.98 -19.73 -6.73
N SER A 163 2.15 -20.97 -6.28
CA SER A 163 1.17 -22.05 -6.43
C SER A 163 0.06 -22.02 -5.36
N GLU A 164 0.28 -21.32 -4.25
CA GLU A 164 -0.69 -21.22 -3.16
C GLU A 164 -1.90 -20.35 -3.55
N PRO A 165 -3.10 -20.69 -3.06
CA PRO A 165 -4.27 -19.85 -3.24
C PRO A 165 -4.06 -18.43 -2.70
N PHE A 166 -4.63 -17.45 -3.38
CA PHE A 166 -4.61 -16.08 -2.89
C PHE A 166 -5.68 -15.88 -1.81
N THR A 167 -5.26 -15.39 -0.66
CA THR A 167 -6.14 -15.17 0.51
C THR A 167 -6.29 -13.69 0.88
N GLY A 168 -5.76 -12.80 0.05
CA GLY A 168 -5.68 -11.35 0.30
C GLY A 168 -4.24 -10.90 0.52
N PHE A 169 -4.00 -9.60 0.35
CA PHE A 169 -2.72 -8.99 0.69
C PHE A 169 -2.55 -8.85 2.20
N ASP A 170 -1.31 -8.64 2.63
CA ASP A 170 -0.99 -8.39 4.02
C ASP A 170 -1.85 -7.25 4.58
N SER A 171 -2.29 -7.41 5.82
CA SER A 171 -3.01 -6.37 6.55
C SER A 171 -2.14 -5.11 6.68
N VAL A 172 -2.67 -3.98 6.27
CA VAL A 172 -2.02 -2.67 6.40
C VAL A 172 -2.79 -1.78 7.38
N ASP A 173 -2.14 -0.73 7.87
CA ASP A 173 -2.85 0.30 8.65
C ASP A 173 -3.97 0.89 7.77
N PRO A 174 -5.23 0.92 8.23
CA PRO A 174 -6.38 1.41 7.45
C PRO A 174 -6.18 2.81 6.87
N ARG A 175 -5.34 3.64 7.50
CA ARG A 175 -4.95 4.95 6.97
C ARG A 175 -4.12 4.88 5.68
N MET A 176 -3.53 3.74 5.42
CA MET A 176 -2.70 3.48 4.25
C MET A 176 -3.40 2.60 3.21
N GLU A 177 -4.59 2.09 3.51
CA GLU A 177 -5.39 1.38 2.54
C GLU A 177 -5.84 2.31 1.42
N ARG A 178 -5.84 1.79 0.20
CA ARG A 178 -6.31 2.56 -0.95
C ARG A 178 -7.81 2.75 -0.94
N VAL A 179 -8.24 3.90 -1.42
CA VAL A 179 -9.67 4.16 -1.65
C VAL A 179 -10.07 3.48 -2.97
N PRO A 180 -11.13 2.66 -2.99
CA PRO A 180 -11.60 2.04 -4.23
C PRO A 180 -11.88 3.05 -5.33
N ASN A 181 -11.49 2.72 -6.56
CA ASN A 181 -11.67 3.61 -7.71
C ASN A 181 -13.14 3.82 -8.06
N ASP A 182 -13.93 2.78 -7.91
CA ASP A 182 -15.34 2.82 -8.30
C ASP A 182 -16.29 2.87 -7.11
N LEU A 183 -16.27 3.99 -6.39
CA LEU A 183 -17.23 4.26 -5.32
C LEU A 183 -18.66 4.48 -5.82
N ARG A 184 -18.91 4.47 -7.14
CA ARG A 184 -20.28 4.53 -7.69
C ARG A 184 -20.98 3.18 -7.59
N ARG A 185 -20.24 2.09 -7.59
CA ARG A 185 -20.80 0.76 -7.34
C ARG A 185 -21.20 0.64 -5.88
N SER A 186 -22.48 0.27 -5.66
CA SER A 186 -23.06 0.22 -4.32
C SER A 186 -22.40 -0.81 -3.41
N ASP A 187 -22.01 -1.96 -3.97
CA ASP A 187 -21.31 -3.02 -3.26
C ASP A 187 -19.92 -2.58 -2.76
N ILE A 188 -19.10 -2.04 -3.65
CA ILE A 188 -17.75 -1.54 -3.32
C ILE A 188 -17.84 -0.39 -2.32
N ARG A 189 -18.79 0.52 -2.52
CA ARG A 189 -18.99 1.65 -1.62
C ARG A 189 -19.44 1.23 -0.24
N LYS A 190 -20.35 0.27 -0.14
CA LYS A 190 -20.81 -0.28 1.13
C LYS A 190 -19.66 -0.89 1.90
N GLU A 191 -18.89 -1.77 1.27
CA GLU A 191 -17.71 -2.40 1.87
C GLU A 191 -16.67 -1.37 2.32
N TYR A 192 -16.37 -0.39 1.48
CA TYR A 192 -15.46 0.71 1.82
C TYR A 192 -15.95 1.49 3.04
N LEU A 193 -17.23 1.86 3.09
CA LEU A 193 -17.81 2.59 4.19
C LEU A 193 -17.81 1.76 5.48
N GLU A 194 -18.19 0.50 5.43
CA GLU A 194 -18.21 -0.39 6.60
C GLU A 194 -16.82 -0.51 7.24
N ASN A 195 -15.78 -0.67 6.44
CA ASN A 195 -14.43 -0.88 6.94
C ASN A 195 -13.77 0.42 7.40
N HIS A 196 -13.89 1.49 6.62
CA HIS A 196 -13.18 2.75 6.86
C HIS A 196 -13.91 3.67 7.83
N VAL A 197 -15.24 3.67 7.83
CA VAL A 197 -16.01 4.44 8.81
C VAL A 197 -15.76 3.92 10.23
N LYS A 198 -15.72 2.61 10.43
CA LYS A 198 -15.41 2.01 11.74
C LYS A 198 -14.09 2.50 12.30
N TRP A 199 -13.06 2.51 11.46
CA TRP A 199 -11.74 2.99 11.87
C TRP A 199 -11.75 4.50 12.14
N PHE A 200 -12.41 5.27 11.25
CA PHE A 200 -12.44 6.72 11.33
C PHE A 200 -13.19 7.21 12.57
N LEU A 201 -14.35 6.63 12.87
CA LEU A 201 -15.15 6.95 14.04
C LEU A 201 -14.42 6.69 15.36
N LYS A 202 -13.65 5.61 15.41
CA LYS A 202 -12.84 5.26 16.57
C LYS A 202 -11.78 6.33 16.91
N ASN A 203 -11.36 7.11 15.91
CA ASN A 203 -10.23 8.02 16.05
C ASN A 203 -10.59 9.51 15.92
N HIS A 204 -11.86 9.86 15.57
CA HIS A 204 -12.26 11.24 15.29
C HIS A 204 -13.73 11.50 15.66
N GLU A 205 -13.97 11.99 16.87
CA GLU A 205 -15.33 12.15 17.42
C GLU A 205 -16.28 13.02 16.56
N ASN A 206 -15.78 14.05 15.88
CA ASN A 206 -16.61 14.96 15.08
C ASN A 206 -16.62 14.65 13.57
N ALA A 207 -15.89 13.64 13.15
CA ALA A 207 -15.70 13.39 11.73
C ALA A 207 -16.87 12.68 11.07
N LEU A 208 -17.70 11.99 11.84
CA LEU A 208 -18.87 11.27 11.33
C LEU A 208 -19.84 12.22 10.61
N GLU A 209 -20.16 13.35 11.22
CA GLU A 209 -21.14 14.29 10.65
C GLU A 209 -20.59 14.95 9.36
N VAL A 210 -19.30 15.31 9.36
CA VAL A 210 -18.66 15.86 8.16
C VAL A 210 -18.61 14.80 7.05
N PHE A 211 -18.30 13.56 7.41
CA PHE A 211 -18.25 12.45 6.47
C PHE A 211 -19.64 12.15 5.88
N LYS A 212 -20.66 12.03 6.73
CA LYS A 212 -22.05 11.83 6.29
C LYS A 212 -22.49 12.92 5.32
N LYS A 213 -22.25 14.17 5.66
CA LYS A 213 -22.62 15.32 4.82
C LYS A 213 -21.94 15.25 3.46
N ALA A 214 -20.62 15.05 3.43
CA ALA A 214 -19.84 14.96 2.18
C ALA A 214 -20.28 13.77 1.29
N VAL A 215 -20.61 12.64 1.89
CA VAL A 215 -21.09 11.46 1.14
C VAL A 215 -22.48 11.73 0.58
N LYS A 216 -23.41 12.25 1.38
CA LYS A 216 -24.76 12.60 0.95
C LYS A 216 -24.78 13.57 -0.22
N GLU A 217 -23.98 14.64 -0.15
CA GLU A 217 -23.88 15.65 -1.21
C GLU A 217 -23.37 15.07 -2.52
N LYS A 218 -22.47 14.11 -2.46
CA LYS A 218 -21.82 13.57 -3.66
C LYS A 218 -22.53 12.37 -4.28
N TYR A 219 -23.15 11.55 -3.46
CA TYR A 219 -23.68 10.23 -3.88
C TYR A 219 -25.17 10.04 -3.57
N GLY A 220 -25.84 11.03 -2.91
CA GLY A 220 -27.25 10.95 -2.50
C GLY A 220 -27.49 10.18 -1.20
N ASP A 221 -28.77 10.08 -0.81
CA ASP A 221 -29.20 9.47 0.45
C ASP A 221 -29.11 7.92 0.45
N ASP A 222 -29.08 7.28 -0.70
CA ASP A 222 -29.12 5.81 -0.87
C ASP A 222 -27.84 5.08 -0.39
N ILE A 223 -26.86 5.85 0.10
CA ILE A 223 -25.55 5.34 0.49
C ILE A 223 -25.48 4.94 1.95
N TRP A 224 -26.42 5.43 2.75
CA TRP A 224 -26.33 5.26 4.20
C TRP A 224 -26.55 3.82 4.60
N LEU A 225 -25.62 3.30 5.39
CA LEU A 225 -25.85 2.10 6.16
C LEU A 225 -27.08 2.35 7.03
N ASP A 226 -28.03 1.47 6.97
CA ASP A 226 -29.17 1.50 7.88
C ASP A 226 -28.69 1.24 9.31
N THR A 227 -28.38 2.32 10.02
CA THR A 227 -27.90 2.28 11.39
C THR A 227 -29.00 1.82 12.37
N SER A 228 -30.25 1.76 11.91
CA SER A 228 -31.38 1.31 12.75
C SER A 228 -31.34 -0.19 13.07
N GLN A 229 -30.69 -0.99 12.22
CA GLN A 229 -30.51 -2.43 12.44
C GLN A 229 -29.28 -2.78 13.28
N SER A 230 -28.28 -1.91 13.37
CA SER A 230 -27.04 -2.18 14.12
C SER A 230 -27.22 -2.17 15.64
N ASN A 231 -28.20 -1.45 16.15
CA ASN A 231 -28.50 -1.41 17.59
C ASN A 231 -29.19 -2.66 18.15
N LYS A 232 -29.66 -3.58 17.27
CA LYS A 232 -30.32 -4.82 17.73
C LYS A 232 -29.39 -6.03 17.85
N GLN A 233 -28.14 -5.94 17.39
CA GLN A 233 -27.21 -7.07 17.40
C GLN A 233 -25.84 -6.76 18.02
N GLY A 234 -25.73 -5.77 18.90
CA GLY A 234 -24.43 -5.46 19.54
C GLY A 234 -23.32 -5.04 18.55
N GLY A 235 -23.68 -4.60 17.35
CA GLY A 235 -22.78 -4.20 16.27
C GLY A 235 -22.58 -2.69 16.27
N LEU A 236 -21.45 -2.32 16.44
CA LEU A 236 -20.55 -1.28 15.94
C LEU A 236 -21.19 0.05 15.46
N PHE A 237 -21.82 0.73 16.37
CA PHE A 237 -21.80 2.21 16.47
C PHE A 237 -22.10 2.56 17.92
#